data_7df9a9e93695c2188c6c6a58a09b9ccb
#
_entry.id   7df9a9e93695c2188c6c6a58a09b9ccb
#
_cell.length_a   1.000
_cell.length_b   1.000
_cell.length_c   1.000
_cell.angle_alpha   90.00
_cell.angle_beta   90.00
_cell.angle_gamma   90.00
#
_symmetry.space_group_name_H-M   'P 1'
#
loop_
_entity.id
_entity.type
_entity.pdbx_description
1 polymer ?
#
loop_
_entity_poly.entity_id
_entity_poly.type
_entity_poly.pdbx_seq_one_letter_code
_entity_poly.pdbx_strand_id
1 'polypeptide(L)'
;MRLAADPKKSLEVARRMFSRRFRDVDLTDKSLKEMMGMEGARVKSLYEEKAEMYGVGWKGRRYTPGVFELSDVTNKILTSCNAALYGILGSVVHSLGYSPHIGFIHSGSPLPFIYDLADLYKEDLCIDLAFSMTLEMGGEYERQKVAASFRQRVLALDLLGKVVQDIEDVLGVKNARRDSK
;
A
#
# COMPACT_ATOMS: atom_id res chain seq x y z
N MET A 1 19.57 -6.86 -4.93
CA MET A 1 20.66 -5.97 -4.46
C MET A 1 21.14 -4.95 -5.49
N ARG A 2 21.42 -5.30 -6.74
CA ARG A 2 22.01 -4.36 -7.73
C ARG A 2 21.17 -3.11 -8.03
N LEU A 3 19.82 -3.20 -8.01
CA LEU A 3 18.94 -2.05 -8.31
C LEU A 3 18.98 -1.00 -7.19
N ALA A 4 18.90 -1.42 -5.94
CA ALA A 4 18.88 -0.49 -4.80
C ALA A 4 20.26 0.09 -4.46
N ALA A 5 21.35 -0.56 -4.88
CA ALA A 5 22.71 -0.06 -4.69
C ALA A 5 23.11 1.05 -5.69
N ASP A 6 22.38 1.19 -6.80
CA ASP A 6 22.60 2.21 -7.82
C ASP A 6 21.51 3.31 -7.62
N PRO A 7 21.91 4.54 -7.24
CA PRO A 7 20.94 5.61 -6.96
C PRO A 7 20.03 5.95 -8.15
N LYS A 8 20.57 5.88 -9.40
CA LYS A 8 19.77 6.16 -10.60
C LYS A 8 18.72 5.09 -10.81
N LYS A 9 19.11 3.81 -10.74
CA LYS A 9 18.17 2.68 -10.87
C LYS A 9 17.15 2.63 -9.74
N SER A 10 17.56 2.95 -8.52
CA SER A 10 16.67 3.06 -7.38
C SER A 10 15.59 4.13 -7.60
N LEU A 11 15.98 5.30 -8.10
CA LEU A 11 15.04 6.37 -8.44
C LEU A 11 14.09 5.98 -9.58
N GLU A 12 14.59 5.24 -10.58
CA GLU A 12 13.73 4.72 -11.65
C GLU A 12 12.67 3.75 -11.14
N VAL A 13 13.01 2.85 -10.21
CA VAL A 13 12.04 1.96 -9.56
C VAL A 13 11.01 2.78 -8.78
N ALA A 14 11.44 3.75 -8.00
CA ALA A 14 10.53 4.65 -7.28
C ALA A 14 9.59 5.38 -8.24
N ARG A 15 10.09 5.92 -9.36
CA ARG A 15 9.26 6.57 -10.38
C ARG A 15 8.20 5.65 -10.97
N ARG A 16 8.55 4.38 -11.27
CA ARG A 16 7.57 3.39 -11.75
C ARG A 16 6.48 3.11 -10.72
N MET A 17 6.83 3.07 -9.43
CA MET A 17 5.85 2.92 -8.35
C MET A 17 4.94 4.15 -8.23
N PHE A 18 5.50 5.35 -8.32
CA PHE A 18 4.71 6.59 -8.27
C PHE A 18 3.83 6.79 -9.51
N SER A 19 4.30 6.45 -10.71
CA SER A 19 3.53 6.60 -11.95
C SER A 19 2.24 5.77 -11.97
N ARG A 20 2.17 4.69 -11.20
CA ARG A 20 0.93 3.91 -11.05
C ARG A 20 -0.15 4.66 -10.25
N ARG A 21 0.26 5.61 -9.41
CA ARG A 21 -0.63 6.44 -8.58
C ARG A 21 -0.87 7.83 -9.17
N PHE A 22 0.06 8.29 -10.00
CA PHE A 22 0.04 9.60 -10.68
C PHE A 22 0.04 9.40 -12.20
N ARG A 23 -1.10 8.89 -12.74
CA ARG A 23 -1.19 8.47 -14.16
C ARG A 23 -1.02 9.62 -15.15
N ASP A 24 -1.44 10.83 -14.78
CA ASP A 24 -1.45 12.00 -15.66
C ASP A 24 -0.33 13.01 -15.31
N VAL A 25 0.66 12.60 -14.54
CA VAL A 25 1.76 13.46 -14.09
C VAL A 25 3.08 12.97 -14.64
N ASP A 26 3.82 13.86 -15.32
CA ASP A 26 5.21 13.58 -15.69
C ASP A 26 6.11 13.65 -14.46
N LEU A 27 6.75 12.51 -14.17
CA LEU A 27 7.64 12.35 -13.02
C LEU A 27 9.13 12.32 -13.43
N THR A 28 9.44 12.52 -14.72
CA THR A 28 10.80 12.30 -15.27
C THR A 28 11.86 13.14 -14.58
N ASP A 29 11.57 14.41 -14.28
CA ASP A 29 12.52 15.33 -13.66
C ASP A 29 12.35 15.47 -12.14
N LYS A 30 11.41 14.73 -11.55
CA LYS A 30 11.12 14.84 -10.12
C LYS A 30 12.10 14.01 -9.28
N SER A 31 12.57 14.61 -8.21
CA SER A 31 13.32 13.94 -7.16
C SER A 31 12.41 13.04 -6.32
N LEU A 32 12.99 12.07 -5.62
CA LEU A 32 12.25 11.22 -4.69
C LEU A 32 11.50 12.03 -3.62
N LYS A 33 12.13 13.09 -3.10
CA LYS A 33 11.54 13.97 -2.08
C LYS A 33 10.29 14.69 -2.59
N GLU A 34 10.31 15.19 -3.83
CA GLU A 34 9.15 15.84 -4.44
C GLU A 34 8.01 14.83 -4.65
N MET A 35 8.30 13.64 -5.17
CA MET A 35 7.30 12.58 -5.35
C MET A 35 6.67 12.14 -4.03
N MET A 36 7.46 12.01 -2.96
CA MET A 36 6.96 11.72 -1.61
C MET A 36 6.07 12.85 -1.07
N GLY A 37 6.43 14.10 -1.33
CA GLY A 37 5.59 15.25 -0.96
C GLY A 37 4.24 15.26 -1.67
N MET A 38 4.23 14.97 -2.97
CA MET A 38 3.01 14.80 -3.77
C MET A 38 2.13 13.67 -3.24
N GLU A 39 2.74 12.53 -2.91
CA GLU A 39 2.01 11.38 -2.34
C GLU A 39 1.41 11.71 -0.97
N GLY A 40 2.14 12.40 -0.11
CA GLY A 40 1.60 12.85 1.17
C GLY A 40 0.37 13.72 1.02
N ALA A 41 0.39 14.68 0.08
CA ALA A 41 -0.75 15.54 -0.23
C ALA A 41 -1.92 14.72 -0.81
N ARG A 42 -1.66 13.82 -1.77
CA ARG A 42 -2.67 12.94 -2.37
C ARG A 42 -3.36 12.06 -1.33
N VAL A 43 -2.59 11.40 -0.48
CA VAL A 43 -3.13 10.52 0.55
C VAL A 43 -3.96 11.29 1.57
N LYS A 44 -3.52 12.51 1.95
CA LYS A 44 -4.30 13.37 2.83
C LYS A 44 -5.65 13.72 2.21
N SER A 45 -5.67 14.17 0.96
CA SER A 45 -6.89 14.50 0.22
C SER A 45 -7.81 13.28 0.08
N LEU A 46 -7.25 12.10 -0.20
CA LEU A 46 -7.99 10.85 -0.30
C LEU A 46 -8.71 10.49 1.02
N TYR A 47 -8.04 10.66 2.17
CA TYR A 47 -8.69 10.43 3.46
C TYR A 47 -9.85 11.40 3.70
N GLU A 48 -9.69 12.68 3.35
CA GLU A 48 -10.73 13.71 3.50
C GLU A 48 -11.92 13.41 2.57
N GLU A 49 -11.66 13.05 1.31
CA GLU A 49 -12.67 12.64 0.32
C GLU A 49 -13.47 11.42 0.78
N LYS A 50 -12.80 10.37 1.26
CA LYS A 50 -13.48 9.17 1.76
C LYS A 50 -14.27 9.45 3.03
N ALA A 51 -13.78 10.29 3.90
CA ALA A 51 -14.49 10.72 5.09
C ALA A 51 -15.79 11.45 4.74
N GLU A 52 -15.76 12.36 3.79
CA GLU A 52 -16.93 13.08 3.29
C GLU A 52 -17.90 12.14 2.58
N MET A 53 -17.40 11.30 1.66
CA MET A 53 -18.20 10.33 0.89
C MET A 53 -19.02 9.40 1.79
N TYR A 54 -18.43 8.91 2.87
CA TYR A 54 -19.07 7.97 3.79
C TYR A 54 -19.67 8.64 5.04
N GLY A 55 -19.61 9.97 5.16
CA GLY A 55 -20.14 10.68 6.32
C GLY A 55 -19.44 10.35 7.64
N VAL A 56 -18.14 9.99 7.59
CA VAL A 56 -17.35 9.58 8.76
C VAL A 56 -16.54 10.75 9.30
N GLY A 57 -16.64 11.00 10.60
CA GLY A 57 -15.84 12.03 11.27
C GLY A 57 -14.35 11.63 11.29
N TRP A 58 -13.53 12.28 10.45
CA TRP A 58 -12.10 12.00 10.34
C TRP A 58 -11.25 13.02 11.07
N LYS A 59 -10.42 12.55 12.01
CA LYS A 59 -9.48 13.37 12.80
C LYS A 59 -8.01 13.11 12.47
N GLY A 60 -7.76 12.49 11.33
CA GLY A 60 -6.42 12.11 10.89
C GLY A 60 -6.03 10.67 11.19
N ARG A 61 -5.01 10.19 10.47
CA ARG A 61 -4.43 8.86 10.70
C ARG A 61 -3.71 8.85 12.05
N ARG A 62 -4.21 8.04 12.97
CA ARG A 62 -3.61 7.84 14.29
C ARG A 62 -3.14 6.40 14.43
N TYR A 63 -1.84 6.24 14.43
CA TYR A 63 -1.20 4.96 14.68
C TYR A 63 -0.12 5.14 15.74
N THR A 64 -0.34 4.51 16.89
CA THR A 64 0.66 4.41 17.94
C THR A 64 0.83 2.93 18.26
N PRO A 65 2.03 2.36 18.11
CA PRO A 65 2.28 0.97 18.48
C PRO A 65 1.84 0.69 19.92
N GLY A 66 1.13 -0.43 20.14
CA GLY A 66 0.67 -0.82 21.46
C GLY A 66 -0.61 -0.13 21.97
N VAL A 67 -1.19 0.82 21.21
CA VAL A 67 -2.36 1.62 21.64
C VAL A 67 -3.58 1.38 20.72
N PHE A 68 -3.69 0.18 20.14
CA PHE A 68 -4.78 -0.18 19.22
C PHE A 68 -6.17 0.09 19.81
N GLU A 69 -6.40 -0.29 21.07
CA GLU A 69 -7.72 -0.18 21.72
C GLU A 69 -8.20 1.27 21.91
N LEU A 70 -7.28 2.22 22.00
CA LEU A 70 -7.61 3.64 22.15
C LEU A 70 -7.88 4.36 20.82
N SER A 71 -7.70 3.67 19.69
CA SER A 71 -7.97 4.23 18.38
C SER A 71 -9.47 4.22 18.08
N ASP A 72 -9.93 5.19 17.29
CA ASP A 72 -11.27 5.16 16.71
C ASP A 72 -11.45 3.97 15.75
N VAL A 73 -12.71 3.65 15.42
CA VAL A 73 -13.04 2.48 14.59
C VAL A 73 -12.37 2.52 13.23
N THR A 74 -12.39 3.67 12.55
CA THR A 74 -11.74 3.83 11.23
C THR A 74 -10.24 3.52 11.30
N ASN A 75 -9.56 4.06 12.32
CA ASN A 75 -8.13 3.80 12.53
C ASN A 75 -7.83 2.35 12.91
N LYS A 76 -8.72 1.67 13.65
CA LYS A 76 -8.63 0.23 13.96
C LYS A 76 -8.75 -0.60 12.69
N ILE A 77 -9.72 -0.30 11.82
CA ILE A 77 -9.91 -1.00 10.54
C ILE A 77 -8.70 -0.79 9.62
N LEU A 78 -8.25 0.47 9.45
CA LEU A 78 -7.04 0.79 8.68
C LEU A 78 -5.82 0.01 9.16
N THR A 79 -5.61 -0.06 10.47
CA THR A 79 -4.48 -0.78 11.06
C THR A 79 -4.56 -2.27 10.77
N SER A 80 -5.75 -2.86 10.90
CA SER A 80 -5.98 -4.29 10.64
C SER A 80 -5.80 -4.64 9.16
N CYS A 81 -6.37 -3.84 8.26
CA CYS A 81 -6.23 -4.04 6.81
C CYS A 81 -4.77 -3.88 6.36
N ASN A 82 -4.06 -2.86 6.85
CA ASN A 82 -2.65 -2.68 6.54
C ASN A 82 -1.80 -3.86 7.02
N ALA A 83 -2.03 -4.35 8.23
CA ALA A 83 -1.30 -5.50 8.76
C ALA A 83 -1.54 -6.77 7.92
N ALA A 84 -2.79 -7.02 7.51
CA ALA A 84 -3.14 -8.13 6.63
C ALA A 84 -2.49 -7.98 5.23
N LEU A 85 -2.54 -6.79 4.63
CA LEU A 85 -1.89 -6.49 3.36
C LEU A 85 -0.38 -6.71 3.43
N TYR A 86 0.29 -6.23 4.47
CA TYR A 86 1.73 -6.44 4.66
C TYR A 86 2.08 -7.92 4.81
N GLY A 87 1.26 -8.70 5.49
CA GLY A 87 1.44 -10.14 5.60
C GLY A 87 1.36 -10.85 4.25
N ILE A 88 0.37 -10.52 3.41
CA ILE A 88 0.22 -11.07 2.07
C ILE A 88 1.42 -10.70 1.20
N LEU A 89 1.77 -9.41 1.13
CA LEU A 89 2.87 -8.92 0.30
C LEU A 89 4.22 -9.50 0.78
N GLY A 90 4.41 -9.60 2.10
CA GLY A 90 5.60 -10.22 2.68
C GLY A 90 5.77 -11.67 2.25
N SER A 91 4.68 -12.44 2.25
CA SER A 91 4.68 -13.83 1.79
C SER A 91 5.04 -13.94 0.31
N VAL A 92 4.48 -13.08 -0.55
CA VAL A 92 4.79 -13.07 -1.99
C VAL A 92 6.23 -12.65 -2.26
N VAL A 93 6.70 -11.56 -1.64
CA VAL A 93 8.08 -11.07 -1.79
C VAL A 93 9.09 -12.14 -1.39
N HIS A 94 8.83 -12.82 -0.26
CA HIS A 94 9.68 -13.92 0.20
C HIS A 94 9.67 -15.12 -0.76
N SER A 95 8.50 -15.53 -1.23
CA SER A 95 8.34 -16.65 -2.18
C SER A 95 9.04 -16.39 -3.52
N LEU A 96 9.15 -15.13 -3.94
CA LEU A 96 9.88 -14.73 -5.14
C LEU A 96 11.40 -14.58 -4.90
N GLY A 97 11.88 -14.76 -3.68
CA GLY A 97 13.28 -14.64 -3.32
C GLY A 97 13.78 -13.20 -3.19
N TYR A 98 12.89 -12.22 -3.10
CA TYR A 98 13.27 -10.83 -2.88
C TYR A 98 13.43 -10.53 -1.39
N SER A 99 14.30 -9.56 -1.08
CA SER A 99 14.47 -9.09 0.29
C SER A 99 13.41 -8.05 0.67
N PRO A 100 12.64 -8.25 1.74
CA PRO A 100 11.71 -7.24 2.22
C PRO A 100 12.39 -6.00 2.81
N HIS A 101 13.68 -6.09 3.13
CA HIS A 101 14.48 -5.04 3.79
C HIS A 101 15.16 -4.08 2.82
N ILE A 102 14.95 -4.22 1.51
CA ILE A 102 15.53 -3.36 0.48
C ILE A 102 14.38 -2.60 -0.20
N GLY A 103 14.14 -1.35 0.22
CA GLY A 103 13.13 -0.47 -0.37
C GLY A 103 13.73 0.60 -1.27
N PHE A 104 12.84 1.27 -1.99
CA PHE A 104 13.16 2.31 -2.96
C PHE A 104 12.59 3.67 -2.54
N ILE A 105 11.52 3.68 -1.73
CA ILE A 105 10.84 4.88 -1.25
C ILE A 105 10.97 4.98 0.29
N HIS A 106 10.60 3.93 1.02
CA HIS A 106 10.57 3.91 2.50
C HIS A 106 11.90 3.47 3.13
N SER A 107 13.01 4.09 2.72
CA SER A 107 14.32 3.80 3.33
C SER A 107 14.31 4.06 4.84
N GLY A 108 14.92 3.17 5.62
CA GLY A 108 14.99 3.27 7.09
C GLY A 108 13.82 2.62 7.85
N SER A 109 12.82 2.10 7.15
CA SER A 109 11.71 1.32 7.75
C SER A 109 12.12 -0.15 7.94
N PRO A 110 11.44 -0.92 8.84
CA PRO A 110 11.76 -2.34 9.05
C PRO A 110 11.53 -3.21 7.82
N LEU A 111 10.50 -2.92 7.02
CA LEU A 111 10.11 -3.69 5.84
C LEU A 111 9.85 -2.75 4.65
N PRO A 112 10.88 -2.00 4.19
CA PRO A 112 10.69 -0.90 3.27
C PRO A 112 10.08 -1.35 1.94
N PHE A 113 10.48 -2.50 1.38
CA PHE A 113 9.92 -3.00 0.11
C PHE A 113 8.44 -3.39 0.23
N ILE A 114 8.06 -3.95 1.38
CA ILE A 114 6.65 -4.29 1.64
C ILE A 114 5.79 -3.02 1.70
N TYR A 115 6.30 -1.96 2.33
CA TYR A 115 5.59 -0.67 2.40
C TYR A 115 5.50 0.02 1.04
N ASP A 116 6.58 -0.03 0.25
CA ASP A 116 6.61 0.47 -1.13
C ASP A 116 5.53 -0.20 -1.99
N LEU A 117 5.44 -1.53 -1.93
CA LEU A 117 4.43 -2.30 -2.66
C LEU A 117 3.01 -2.08 -2.11
N ALA A 118 2.86 -1.99 -0.80
CA ALA A 118 1.55 -1.81 -0.18
C ALA A 118 0.88 -0.52 -0.62
N ASP A 119 1.65 0.54 -0.84
CA ASP A 119 1.11 1.83 -1.30
C ASP A 119 0.44 1.75 -2.68
N LEU A 120 0.71 0.71 -3.47
CA LEU A 120 0.01 0.45 -4.73
C LEU A 120 -1.44 -0.02 -4.54
N TYR A 121 -1.77 -0.54 -3.35
CA TYR A 121 -3.04 -1.22 -3.07
C TYR A 121 -3.81 -0.64 -1.89
N LYS A 122 -3.19 0.23 -1.06
CA LYS A 122 -3.80 0.75 0.16
C LYS A 122 -5.10 1.51 -0.08
N GLU A 123 -5.20 2.22 -1.19
CA GLU A 123 -6.41 2.97 -1.54
C GLU A 123 -7.61 2.04 -1.63
N ASP A 124 -7.53 1.02 -2.48
CA ASP A 124 -8.63 0.10 -2.76
C ASP A 124 -8.90 -0.90 -1.63
N LEU A 125 -7.83 -1.44 -1.04
CA LEU A 125 -7.93 -2.54 -0.07
C LEU A 125 -8.08 -2.08 1.37
N CYS A 126 -7.54 -0.91 1.72
CA CYS A 126 -7.48 -0.49 3.11
C CYS A 126 -8.27 0.80 3.38
N ILE A 127 -8.02 1.85 2.59
CA ILE A 127 -8.59 3.18 2.88
C ILE A 127 -10.10 3.17 2.60
N ASP A 128 -10.51 2.84 1.40
CA ASP A 128 -11.92 2.80 1.03
C ASP A 128 -12.72 1.82 1.91
N LEU A 129 -12.14 0.63 2.19
CA LEU A 129 -12.76 -0.35 3.08
C LEU A 129 -12.95 0.19 4.51
N ALA A 130 -11.96 0.91 5.03
CA ALA A 130 -12.05 1.40 6.40
C ALA A 130 -13.17 2.41 6.60
N PHE A 131 -13.34 3.34 5.67
CA PHE A 131 -14.39 4.33 5.76
C PHE A 131 -15.78 3.74 5.52
N SER A 132 -15.96 2.88 4.50
CA SER A 132 -17.23 2.22 4.25
C SER A 132 -17.68 1.36 5.42
N MET A 133 -16.79 0.56 6.01
CA MET A 133 -17.12 -0.29 7.15
C MET A 133 -17.34 0.47 8.45
N THR A 134 -16.71 1.65 8.62
CA THR A 134 -16.95 2.47 9.83
C THR A 134 -18.42 2.85 9.96
N LEU A 135 -19.06 3.21 8.85
CA LEU A 135 -20.49 3.50 8.82
C LEU A 135 -21.33 2.26 9.15
N GLU A 136 -21.01 1.13 8.53
CA GLU A 136 -21.72 -0.13 8.71
C GLU A 136 -21.64 -0.67 10.16
N MET A 137 -20.51 -0.40 10.83
CA MET A 137 -20.23 -0.92 12.17
C MET A 137 -20.87 -0.12 13.31
N GLY A 138 -21.48 1.04 13.05
CA GLY A 138 -22.16 1.81 14.06
C GLY A 138 -21.30 2.23 15.26
N GLY A 139 -19.98 2.28 15.12
CA GLY A 139 -19.05 2.70 16.17
C GLY A 139 -18.33 1.56 16.91
N GLU A 140 -18.65 0.30 16.65
CA GLU A 140 -18.00 -0.86 17.28
C GLU A 140 -17.09 -1.60 16.29
N TYR A 141 -15.84 -1.86 16.70
CA TYR A 141 -14.89 -2.59 15.88
C TYR A 141 -15.09 -4.10 15.97
N GLU A 142 -15.43 -4.76 14.87
CA GLU A 142 -15.62 -6.20 14.76
C GLU A 142 -14.53 -6.84 13.88
N ARG A 143 -13.50 -7.40 14.50
CA ARG A 143 -12.34 -7.98 13.80
C ARG A 143 -12.71 -8.99 12.72
N GLN A 144 -13.68 -9.87 12.98
CA GLN A 144 -14.07 -10.94 12.04
C GLN A 144 -14.74 -10.37 10.80
N LYS A 145 -15.59 -9.35 10.93
CA LYS A 145 -16.21 -8.66 9.80
C LYS A 145 -15.16 -7.95 8.94
N VAL A 146 -14.22 -7.23 9.58
CA VAL A 146 -13.11 -6.57 8.86
C VAL A 146 -12.29 -7.59 8.08
N ALA A 147 -11.92 -8.71 8.71
CA ALA A 147 -11.12 -9.74 8.05
C ALA A 147 -11.87 -10.40 6.87
N ALA A 148 -13.18 -10.64 7.01
CA ALA A 148 -14.01 -11.20 5.94
C ALA A 148 -14.13 -10.23 4.75
N SER A 149 -14.43 -8.97 5.01
CA SER A 149 -14.55 -7.94 3.98
C SER A 149 -13.23 -7.65 3.28
N PHE A 150 -12.14 -7.59 4.03
CA PHE A 150 -10.79 -7.46 3.45
C PHE A 150 -10.45 -8.62 2.52
N ARG A 151 -10.72 -9.88 2.95
CA ARG A 151 -10.50 -11.06 2.12
C ARG A 151 -11.34 -11.02 0.83
N GLN A 152 -12.60 -10.61 0.90
CA GLN A 152 -13.44 -10.45 -0.28
C GLN A 152 -12.85 -9.45 -1.28
N ARG A 153 -12.34 -8.30 -0.81
CA ARG A 153 -11.69 -7.31 -1.68
C ARG A 153 -10.39 -7.85 -2.29
N VAL A 154 -9.58 -8.57 -1.52
CA VAL A 154 -8.35 -9.23 -2.02
C VAL A 154 -8.67 -10.19 -3.16
N LEU A 155 -9.74 -10.99 -3.02
CA LEU A 155 -10.18 -11.92 -4.06
C LEU A 155 -10.76 -11.17 -5.28
N ALA A 156 -11.61 -10.16 -5.06
CA ALA A 156 -12.21 -9.38 -6.15
C ALA A 156 -11.16 -8.61 -6.96
N LEU A 157 -10.09 -8.14 -6.33
CA LEU A 157 -8.98 -7.47 -7.00
C LEU A 157 -8.03 -8.45 -7.71
N ASP A 158 -8.13 -9.74 -7.42
CA ASP A 158 -7.12 -10.75 -7.80
C ASP A 158 -5.70 -10.32 -7.38
N LEU A 159 -5.56 -9.91 -6.10
CA LEU A 159 -4.30 -9.35 -5.61
C LEU A 159 -3.11 -10.28 -5.86
N LEU A 160 -3.27 -11.58 -5.62
CA LEU A 160 -2.17 -12.55 -5.76
C LEU A 160 -1.75 -12.73 -7.22
N GLY A 161 -2.70 -12.69 -8.17
CA GLY A 161 -2.41 -12.73 -9.60
C GLY A 161 -1.67 -11.46 -10.06
N LYS A 162 -2.07 -10.31 -9.54
CA LYS A 162 -1.50 -9.01 -9.94
C LYS A 162 -0.16 -8.70 -9.30
N VAL A 163 0.02 -9.00 -8.02
CA VAL A 163 1.21 -8.52 -7.26
C VAL A 163 2.53 -9.05 -7.82
N VAL A 164 2.54 -10.26 -8.38
CA VAL A 164 3.74 -10.82 -9.00
C VAL A 164 4.14 -9.99 -10.24
N GLN A 165 3.16 -9.71 -11.10
CA GLN A 165 3.38 -8.88 -12.29
C GLN A 165 3.77 -7.45 -11.90
N ASP A 166 3.12 -6.88 -10.90
CA ASP A 166 3.42 -5.52 -10.41
C ASP A 166 4.84 -5.41 -9.86
N ILE A 167 5.33 -6.45 -9.16
CA ILE A 167 6.72 -6.50 -8.69
C ILE A 167 7.68 -6.53 -9.89
N GLU A 168 7.42 -7.37 -10.89
CA GLU A 168 8.26 -7.46 -12.09
C GLU A 168 8.31 -6.13 -12.84
N ASP A 169 7.17 -5.50 -13.03
CA ASP A 169 7.04 -4.23 -13.75
C ASP A 169 7.76 -3.09 -13.02
N VAL A 170 7.57 -2.94 -11.70
CA VAL A 170 8.22 -1.85 -10.95
C VAL A 170 9.73 -2.05 -10.86
N LEU A 171 10.19 -3.30 -10.74
CA LEU A 171 11.61 -3.61 -10.73
C LEU A 171 12.23 -3.55 -12.15
N GLY A 172 11.40 -3.58 -13.20
CA GLY A 172 11.86 -3.62 -14.60
C GLY A 172 12.58 -4.93 -14.93
N VAL A 173 12.15 -6.04 -14.33
CA VAL A 173 12.68 -7.38 -14.57
C VAL A 173 11.63 -8.23 -15.27
N LYS A 174 12.01 -8.90 -16.36
CA LYS A 174 11.14 -9.90 -17.01
C LYS A 174 11.43 -11.27 -16.41
N ASN A 175 10.38 -11.99 -16.07
CA ASN A 175 10.53 -13.36 -15.60
C ASN A 175 10.79 -14.27 -16.81
N ALA A 176 12.01 -14.74 -16.97
CA ALA A 176 12.42 -15.64 -18.06
C ALA A 176 11.65 -16.99 -18.08
N ARG A 177 10.81 -17.27 -17.09
CA ARG A 177 10.01 -18.50 -16.98
C ARG A 177 8.68 -18.45 -17.73
N ARG A 178 8.23 -17.31 -18.24
CA ARG A 178 6.98 -17.19 -19.01
C ARG A 178 7.13 -17.42 -20.51
N ASP A 179 8.33 -17.30 -21.03
CA ASP A 179 8.61 -17.45 -22.47
C ASP A 179 8.89 -18.91 -22.90
N SER A 180 8.68 -19.89 -21.99
CA SER A 180 8.94 -21.33 -22.22
C SER A 180 7.64 -22.17 -22.24
N LYS A 181 6.54 -21.62 -22.77
CA LYS A 181 5.33 -22.41 -23.08
C LYS A 181 4.86 -22.18 -24.50
#